data_6eb782e67457d8df7967b5a12896c8bc
#
_entry.id   6eb782e67457d8df7967b5a12896c8bc
#
_cell.length_a   1.000
_cell.length_b   1.000
_cell.length_c   1.000
_cell.angle_alpha   90.00
_cell.angle_beta   90.00
_cell.angle_gamma   90.00
#
_symmetry.space_group_name_H-M   'P 1'
#
loop_
_entity.id
_entity.type
_entity.pdbx_description
1 polymer ?
#
loop_
_entity_poly.entity_id
_entity_poly.type
_entity_poly.pdbx_seq_one_letter_code
_entity_poly.pdbx_strand_id
1 'polypeptide(L)'
;ADPEGALQIFLYYMQVRENSYMSIESGLAKRPLLEKGQLEVPDGMGYAGVMLDCIEGMQSEKGKYLVLSVENNGSIPGLADEDVIETTCLVSKDGIHPVRVEEVPEHCYLLIRLIKMYEKLTVEAVKNQSKETAVQALMLHPLVNSYSLAKQLVDKYDEVYGGIFH
;
A
#
# COMPACT_ATOMS: atom_id res chain seq x y z
N ALA A 1 -15.76 18.44 -8.60
CA ALA A 1 -14.57 17.63 -8.88
C ALA A 1 -14.53 17.38 -10.38
N ASP A 2 -13.37 17.51 -10.99
CA ASP A 2 -13.13 17.23 -12.41
C ASP A 2 -12.60 15.79 -12.54
N PRO A 3 -13.47 14.80 -12.88
CA PRO A 3 -13.05 13.40 -12.97
C PRO A 3 -12.11 13.15 -14.15
N GLU A 4 -12.25 13.93 -15.23
CA GLU A 4 -11.41 13.81 -16.43
C GLU A 4 -9.98 14.29 -16.14
N GLY A 5 -9.84 15.44 -15.48
CA GLY A 5 -8.54 15.94 -15.03
C GLY A 5 -7.87 15.02 -14.03
N ALA A 6 -8.62 14.46 -13.08
CA ALA A 6 -8.08 13.48 -12.13
C ALA A 6 -7.57 12.20 -12.83
N LEU A 7 -8.31 11.70 -13.83
CA LEU A 7 -7.87 10.56 -14.64
C LEU A 7 -6.60 10.88 -15.44
N GLN A 8 -6.49 12.06 -16.04
CA GLN A 8 -5.30 12.47 -16.79
C GLN A 8 -4.06 12.55 -15.88
N ILE A 9 -4.21 13.10 -14.68
CA ILE A 9 -3.14 13.15 -13.67
C ILE A 9 -2.73 11.73 -13.26
N PHE A 10 -3.69 10.84 -13.00
CA PHE A 10 -3.41 9.44 -12.65
C PHE A 10 -2.65 8.73 -13.77
N LEU A 11 -3.10 8.82 -15.02
CA LEU A 11 -2.45 8.21 -16.17
C LEU A 11 -1.02 8.75 -16.38
N TYR A 12 -0.82 10.06 -16.17
CA TYR A 12 0.51 10.66 -16.21
C TYR A 12 1.45 10.04 -15.15
N TYR A 13 0.99 9.93 -13.90
CA TYR A 13 1.81 9.31 -12.85
C TYR A 13 2.07 7.83 -13.11
N MET A 14 1.11 7.09 -13.63
CA MET A 14 1.31 5.69 -14.03
C MET A 14 2.36 5.57 -15.12
N GLN A 15 2.32 6.43 -16.13
CA GLN A 15 3.33 6.44 -17.20
C GLN A 15 4.73 6.83 -16.69
N VAL A 16 4.83 7.83 -15.81
CA VAL A 16 6.09 8.20 -15.15
C VAL A 16 6.64 7.03 -14.34
N ARG A 17 5.78 6.36 -13.57
CA ARG A 17 6.16 5.19 -12.78
C ARG A 17 6.62 4.02 -13.67
N GLU A 18 5.91 3.71 -14.73
CA GLU A 18 6.25 2.66 -15.69
C GLU A 18 7.61 2.93 -16.37
N ASN A 19 7.89 4.17 -16.70
CA ASN A 19 9.16 4.58 -17.31
C ASN A 19 10.34 4.67 -16.33
N SER A 20 10.08 4.82 -15.03
CA SER A 20 11.12 4.97 -14.00
C SER A 20 11.34 3.70 -13.18
N TYR A 21 10.26 2.96 -12.88
CA TYR A 21 10.33 1.74 -12.07
C TYR A 21 11.03 0.63 -12.86
N MET A 22 12.05 0.03 -12.24
CA MET A 22 12.86 -1.04 -12.86
C MET A 22 13.51 -0.65 -14.21
N SER A 23 13.58 0.65 -14.52
CA SER A 23 14.13 1.13 -15.79
C SER A 23 15.62 0.82 -15.95
N ILE A 24 16.36 0.78 -14.86
CA ILE A 24 17.79 0.41 -14.85
C ILE A 24 17.95 -1.09 -15.07
N GLU A 25 17.17 -1.89 -14.35
CA GLU A 25 17.18 -3.36 -14.39
C GLU A 25 16.70 -3.90 -15.74
N SER A 26 15.74 -3.22 -16.36
CA SER A 26 15.24 -3.55 -17.70
C SER A 26 16.16 -3.04 -18.84
N GLY A 27 17.19 -2.27 -18.52
CA GLY A 27 18.11 -1.68 -19.49
C GLY A 27 17.55 -0.46 -20.25
N LEU A 28 16.38 0.05 -19.87
CA LEU A 28 15.79 1.26 -20.47
C LEU A 28 16.51 2.54 -20.04
N ALA A 29 17.11 2.53 -18.85
CA ALA A 29 17.93 3.63 -18.35
C ALA A 29 19.31 3.13 -17.89
N LYS A 30 20.33 3.95 -18.11
CA LYS A 30 21.68 3.67 -17.60
C LYS A 30 21.78 4.13 -16.16
N ARG A 31 22.46 3.35 -15.30
CA ARG A 31 22.83 3.83 -13.96
C ARG A 31 23.66 5.10 -14.10
N PRO A 32 23.30 6.19 -13.41
CA PRO A 32 24.16 7.35 -13.38
C PRO A 32 25.50 6.94 -12.76
N LEU A 33 26.61 7.30 -13.43
CA LEU A 33 27.94 7.18 -12.86
C LEU A 33 28.04 8.25 -11.76
N LEU A 34 27.89 7.82 -10.51
CA LEU A 34 28.12 8.69 -9.37
C LEU A 34 29.63 8.94 -9.25
N GLU A 35 30.07 10.14 -9.56
CA GLU A 35 31.43 10.58 -9.20
C GLU A 35 31.54 10.62 -7.68
N LYS A 36 32.65 10.09 -7.15
CA LYS A 36 32.92 10.09 -5.70
C LYS A 36 32.82 11.51 -5.14
N GLY A 37 31.78 11.79 -4.36
CA GLY A 37 31.60 13.06 -3.66
C GLY A 37 30.33 13.85 -4.00
N GLN A 38 29.56 13.45 -5.01
CA GLN A 38 28.27 14.06 -5.35
C GLN A 38 27.11 13.14 -4.97
N LEU A 39 26.89 12.96 -3.68
CA LEU A 39 25.60 12.54 -3.17
C LEU A 39 24.80 13.78 -2.83
N GLU A 40 24.37 14.53 -3.82
CA GLU A 40 23.20 15.38 -3.68
C GLU A 40 22.00 14.44 -3.66
N VAL A 41 21.56 14.12 -2.47
CA VAL A 41 20.30 13.42 -2.22
C VAL A 41 19.18 14.40 -2.58
N PRO A 42 18.42 14.18 -3.67
CA PRO A 42 17.33 15.09 -3.99
C PRO A 42 16.35 15.16 -2.84
N ASP A 43 15.90 16.37 -2.47
CA ASP A 43 14.74 16.55 -1.59
C ASP A 43 13.59 15.69 -2.09
N GLY A 44 13.15 14.74 -1.26
CA GLY A 44 12.07 13.80 -1.59
C GLY A 44 12.53 12.47 -2.19
N MET A 45 13.44 11.76 -1.53
CA MET A 45 13.95 10.44 -1.96
C MET A 45 12.91 9.29 -1.98
N GLY A 46 11.62 9.57 -1.85
CA GLY A 46 10.62 8.51 -1.83
C GLY A 46 10.94 7.44 -0.78
N TYR A 47 10.88 6.16 -1.16
CA TYR A 47 11.14 5.04 -0.23
C TYR A 47 12.54 5.02 0.38
N ALA A 48 13.55 5.51 -0.35
CA ALA A 48 14.90 5.57 0.19
C ALA A 48 15.01 6.61 1.32
N GLY A 49 14.31 7.74 1.21
CA GLY A 49 14.22 8.75 2.28
C GLY A 49 13.57 8.18 3.53
N VAL A 50 12.44 7.49 3.39
CA VAL A 50 11.76 6.83 4.52
C VAL A 50 12.67 5.80 5.19
N MET A 51 13.42 5.01 4.40
CA MET A 51 14.36 4.03 4.94
C MET A 51 15.48 4.70 5.76
N LEU A 52 16.07 5.79 5.25
CA LEU A 52 17.11 6.53 5.98
C LEU A 52 16.55 7.17 7.25
N ASP A 53 15.35 7.75 7.19
CA ASP A 53 14.66 8.28 8.37
C ASP A 53 14.36 7.20 9.41
N CYS A 54 14.00 5.99 9.00
CA CYS A 54 13.85 4.85 9.90
C CYS A 54 15.18 4.51 10.60
N ILE A 55 16.27 4.39 9.83
CA ILE A 55 17.61 4.08 10.38
C ILE A 55 18.04 5.16 11.39
N GLU A 56 17.86 6.42 11.02
CA GLU A 56 18.21 7.56 11.90
C GLU A 56 17.34 7.58 13.16
N GLY A 57 16.02 7.29 13.00
CA GLY A 57 15.10 7.17 14.13
C GLY A 57 15.55 6.08 15.10
N MET A 58 15.91 4.88 14.59
CA MET A 58 16.39 3.75 15.38
C MET A 58 17.72 4.03 16.11
N GLN A 59 18.50 5.00 15.65
CA GLN A 59 19.74 5.42 16.31
C GLN A 59 19.53 6.59 17.28
N SER A 60 18.36 7.22 17.26
CA SER A 60 18.03 8.40 18.04
C SER A 60 17.34 8.02 19.37
N GLU A 61 17.75 8.63 20.48
CA GLU A 61 17.03 8.54 21.74
C GLU A 61 15.68 9.25 21.73
N LYS A 62 15.54 10.32 20.92
CA LYS A 62 14.29 11.06 20.78
C LYS A 62 13.33 10.41 19.79
N GLY A 63 13.86 9.55 18.90
CA GLY A 63 13.11 8.96 17.82
C GLY A 63 12.67 9.95 16.73
N LYS A 64 11.97 9.40 15.73
CA LYS A 64 11.32 10.14 14.64
C LYS A 64 9.89 9.64 14.45
N TYR A 65 8.99 10.54 14.08
CA TYR A 65 7.64 10.15 13.67
C TYR A 65 7.60 9.93 12.17
N LEU A 66 7.20 8.74 11.76
CA LEU A 66 7.08 8.33 10.36
C LEU A 66 5.73 7.66 10.13
N VAL A 67 5.22 7.71 8.91
CA VAL A 67 4.04 6.93 8.50
C VAL A 67 4.53 5.60 7.95
N LEU A 68 4.14 4.50 8.59
CA LEU A 68 4.61 3.15 8.27
C LEU A 68 3.46 2.14 8.28
N SER A 69 3.61 1.06 7.53
CA SER A 69 2.71 -0.08 7.59
C SER A 69 3.17 -1.04 8.67
N VAL A 70 2.37 -1.18 9.71
CA VAL A 70 2.67 -1.97 10.92
C VAL A 70 1.43 -2.74 11.39
N GLU A 71 1.62 -3.73 12.25
CA GLU A 71 0.50 -4.35 12.97
C GLU A 71 -0.22 -3.32 13.83
N ASN A 72 -1.54 -3.46 13.90
CA ASN A 72 -2.42 -2.55 14.64
C ASN A 72 -2.07 -2.46 16.14
N ASN A 73 -1.88 -3.59 16.79
CA ASN A 73 -1.55 -3.68 18.21
C ASN A 73 -2.37 -2.73 19.09
N GLY A 74 -3.68 -2.61 18.81
CA GLY A 74 -4.60 -1.72 19.51
C GLY A 74 -4.48 -0.23 19.15
N SER A 75 -3.71 0.14 18.15
CA SER A 75 -3.54 1.53 17.69
C SER A 75 -4.85 2.13 17.18
N ILE A 76 -5.58 1.41 16.34
CA ILE A 76 -6.93 1.76 15.92
C ILE A 76 -7.91 0.84 16.68
N PRO A 77 -8.72 1.37 17.63
CA PRO A 77 -9.67 0.56 18.38
C PRO A 77 -10.65 -0.17 17.46
N GLY A 78 -10.92 -1.44 17.76
CA GLY A 78 -11.91 -2.26 17.05
C GLY A 78 -11.43 -2.92 15.75
N LEU A 79 -10.18 -2.71 15.35
CA LEU A 79 -9.47 -3.60 14.43
C LEU A 79 -8.74 -4.69 15.20
N ALA A 80 -8.47 -5.83 14.58
CA ALA A 80 -7.68 -6.90 15.19
C ALA A 80 -6.22 -6.45 15.36
N ASP A 81 -5.54 -6.98 16.37
CA ASP A 81 -4.16 -6.58 16.67
C ASP A 81 -3.19 -6.95 15.54
N GLU A 82 -3.45 -8.06 14.86
CA GLU A 82 -2.70 -8.56 13.71
C GLU A 82 -3.02 -7.86 12.36
N ASP A 83 -4.02 -6.97 12.35
CA ASP A 83 -4.32 -6.19 11.15
C ASP A 83 -3.18 -5.24 10.83
N VAL A 84 -2.66 -5.29 9.61
CA VAL A 84 -1.67 -4.32 9.15
C VAL A 84 -2.37 -3.02 8.79
N ILE A 85 -1.92 -1.93 9.39
CA ILE A 85 -2.43 -0.58 9.17
C ILE A 85 -1.30 0.35 8.75
N GLU A 86 -1.63 1.38 7.98
CA GLU A 86 -0.72 2.50 7.72
C GLU A 86 -1.05 3.62 8.71
N THR A 87 -0.11 3.91 9.60
CA THR A 87 -0.30 4.90 10.67
C THR A 87 0.99 5.61 11.03
N THR A 88 0.86 6.71 11.76
CA THR A 88 2.01 7.37 12.37
C THR A 88 2.64 6.46 13.42
N CYS A 89 3.95 6.24 13.31
CA CYS A 89 4.73 5.47 14.25
C CYS A 89 5.87 6.32 14.84
N LEU A 90 6.16 6.13 16.11
CA LEU A 90 7.40 6.59 16.70
C LEU A 90 8.47 5.52 16.44
N VAL A 91 9.48 5.88 15.67
CA VAL A 91 10.65 5.05 15.39
C VAL A 91 11.80 5.51 16.28
N SER A 92 12.26 4.67 17.17
CA SER A 92 13.34 4.98 18.12
C SER A 92 14.26 3.77 18.32
N LYS A 93 15.28 3.91 19.15
CA LYS A 93 16.16 2.80 19.54
C LYS A 93 15.41 1.62 20.19
N ASP A 94 14.23 1.87 20.74
CA ASP A 94 13.40 0.85 21.39
C ASP A 94 12.50 0.10 20.40
N GLY A 95 12.51 0.51 19.13
CA GLY A 95 11.74 -0.09 18.04
C GLY A 95 10.77 0.86 17.35
N ILE A 96 9.79 0.26 16.68
CA ILE A 96 8.74 0.96 15.94
C ILE A 96 7.43 0.79 16.70
N HIS A 97 6.87 1.89 17.16
CA HIS A 97 5.65 1.91 17.97
C HIS A 97 4.57 2.74 17.28
N PRO A 98 3.44 2.12 16.86
CA PRO A 98 2.33 2.86 16.30
C PRO A 98 1.73 3.81 17.34
N VAL A 99 1.41 5.02 16.90
CA VAL A 99 0.73 6.01 17.73
C VAL A 99 -0.74 5.66 17.81
N ARG A 100 -1.29 5.62 19.03
CA ARG A 100 -2.69 5.32 19.23
C ARG A 100 -3.59 6.43 18.66
N VAL A 101 -4.57 6.02 17.88
CA VAL A 101 -5.63 6.89 17.38
C VAL A 101 -6.78 6.88 18.41
N GLU A 102 -7.09 8.04 18.98
CA GLU A 102 -8.10 8.12 20.05
C GLU A 102 -9.52 7.95 19.50
N GLU A 103 -9.83 8.63 18.40
CA GLU A 103 -11.14 8.61 17.78
C GLU A 103 -11.04 8.61 16.26
N VAL A 104 -11.75 7.70 15.63
CA VAL A 104 -11.91 7.65 14.16
C VAL A 104 -13.37 7.97 13.84
N PRO A 105 -13.68 8.97 13.01
CA PRO A 105 -15.05 9.24 12.58
C PRO A 105 -15.72 7.98 12.03
N GLU A 106 -16.97 7.72 12.39
CA GLU A 106 -17.67 6.47 12.09
C GLU A 106 -17.63 6.10 10.60
N HIS A 107 -17.87 7.06 9.72
CA HIS A 107 -17.82 6.81 8.27
C HIS A 107 -16.43 6.41 7.76
N CYS A 108 -15.36 6.97 8.34
CA CYS A 108 -13.98 6.56 8.04
C CYS A 108 -13.70 5.15 8.59
N TYR A 109 -14.16 4.88 9.80
CA TYR A 109 -13.99 3.58 10.43
C TYR A 109 -14.69 2.45 9.66
N LEU A 110 -15.91 2.69 9.19
CA LEU A 110 -16.64 1.74 8.34
C LEU A 110 -15.88 1.46 7.04
N LEU A 111 -15.30 2.50 6.40
CA LEU A 111 -14.51 2.34 5.20
C LEU A 111 -13.23 1.55 5.46
N ILE A 112 -12.51 1.84 6.55
CA ILE A 112 -11.32 1.10 6.96
C ILE A 112 -11.64 -0.39 7.15
N ARG A 113 -12.71 -0.71 7.86
CA ARG A 113 -13.15 -2.09 8.08
C ARG A 113 -13.51 -2.80 6.78
N LEU A 114 -14.18 -2.11 5.88
CA LEU A 114 -14.59 -2.66 4.59
C LEU A 114 -13.37 -3.03 3.75
N ILE A 115 -12.40 -2.13 3.64
CA ILE A 115 -11.13 -2.37 2.92
C ILE A 115 -10.34 -3.48 3.60
N LYS A 116 -10.28 -3.50 4.93
CA LYS A 116 -9.57 -4.56 5.66
C LYS A 116 -10.18 -5.95 5.42
N MET A 117 -11.51 -6.03 5.33
CA MET A 117 -12.18 -7.30 4.98
C MET A 117 -11.91 -7.70 3.53
N TYR A 118 -11.92 -6.74 2.60
CA TYR A 118 -11.51 -6.97 1.21
C TYR A 118 -10.10 -7.54 1.12
N GLU A 119 -9.13 -6.96 1.82
CA GLU A 119 -7.74 -7.43 1.85
C GLU A 119 -7.63 -8.87 2.38
N LYS A 120 -8.28 -9.18 3.50
CA LYS A 120 -8.31 -10.53 4.10
C LYS A 120 -8.89 -11.56 3.15
N LEU A 121 -10.05 -11.28 2.56
CA LEU A 121 -10.67 -12.18 1.59
C LEU A 121 -9.83 -12.34 0.32
N THR A 122 -9.13 -11.30 -0.11
CA THR A 122 -8.22 -11.39 -1.27
C THR A 122 -7.08 -12.38 -0.99
N VAL A 123 -6.46 -12.27 0.19
CA VAL A 123 -5.41 -13.21 0.62
C VAL A 123 -5.96 -14.63 0.74
N GLU A 124 -7.14 -14.80 1.31
CA GLU A 124 -7.80 -16.09 1.45
C GLU A 124 -8.14 -16.71 0.08
N ALA A 125 -8.67 -15.91 -0.83
CA ALA A 125 -8.98 -16.34 -2.20
C ALA A 125 -7.74 -16.88 -2.92
N VAL A 126 -6.62 -16.20 -2.80
CA VAL A 126 -5.35 -16.63 -3.42
C VAL A 126 -4.82 -17.90 -2.75
N LYS A 127 -4.81 -17.96 -1.41
CA LYS A 127 -4.34 -19.15 -0.67
C LYS A 127 -5.15 -20.40 -0.99
N ASN A 128 -6.46 -20.26 -1.09
CA ASN A 128 -7.38 -21.37 -1.32
C ASN A 128 -7.71 -21.58 -2.81
N GLN A 129 -7.17 -20.74 -3.69
CA GLN A 129 -7.47 -20.72 -5.12
C GLN A 129 -8.97 -20.66 -5.41
N SER A 130 -9.72 -19.96 -4.53
CA SER A 130 -11.18 -19.89 -4.57
C SER A 130 -11.66 -18.67 -5.37
N LYS A 131 -12.29 -18.97 -6.49
CA LYS A 131 -12.91 -17.97 -7.36
C LYS A 131 -14.08 -17.26 -6.68
N GLU A 132 -14.89 -18.00 -5.92
CA GLU A 132 -16.01 -17.46 -5.17
C GLU A 132 -15.56 -16.45 -4.13
N THR A 133 -14.49 -16.77 -3.39
CA THR A 133 -13.92 -15.87 -2.38
C THR A 133 -13.31 -14.61 -3.04
N ALA A 134 -12.70 -14.75 -4.21
CA ALA A 134 -12.20 -13.59 -4.97
C ALA A 134 -13.33 -12.66 -5.41
N VAL A 135 -14.47 -13.22 -5.86
CA VAL A 135 -15.67 -12.43 -6.20
C VAL A 135 -16.23 -11.74 -4.95
N GLN A 136 -16.32 -12.44 -3.82
CA GLN A 136 -16.77 -11.86 -2.55
C GLN A 136 -15.87 -10.72 -2.10
N ALA A 137 -14.54 -10.89 -2.20
CA ALA A 137 -13.58 -9.83 -1.90
C ALA A 137 -13.86 -8.57 -2.72
N LEU A 138 -13.94 -8.70 -4.05
CA LEU A 138 -14.18 -7.57 -4.93
C LEU A 138 -15.56 -6.91 -4.71
N MET A 139 -16.58 -7.66 -4.31
CA MET A 139 -17.89 -7.10 -3.97
C MET A 139 -17.81 -6.13 -2.79
N LEU A 140 -16.91 -6.35 -1.84
CA LEU A 140 -16.70 -5.46 -0.71
C LEU A 140 -15.90 -4.22 -1.07
N HIS A 141 -15.19 -4.23 -2.19
CA HIS A 141 -14.38 -3.08 -2.58
C HIS A 141 -15.27 -1.92 -3.02
N PRO A 142 -15.14 -0.71 -2.43
CA PRO A 142 -16.05 0.41 -2.69
C PRO A 142 -16.15 0.84 -4.15
N LEU A 143 -15.09 0.64 -4.94
CA LEU A 143 -15.07 0.97 -6.37
C LEU A 143 -15.74 -0.08 -7.25
N VAL A 144 -15.97 -1.28 -6.74
CA VAL A 144 -16.60 -2.38 -7.50
C VAL A 144 -18.07 -2.50 -7.12
N ASN A 145 -18.37 -2.76 -5.86
CA ASN A 145 -19.71 -2.79 -5.25
C ASN A 145 -20.82 -3.39 -6.15
N SER A 146 -20.49 -4.42 -6.91
CA SER A 146 -21.39 -5.08 -7.86
C SER A 146 -20.96 -6.51 -8.08
N TYR A 147 -21.87 -7.47 -7.86
CA TYR A 147 -21.61 -8.89 -8.11
C TYR A 147 -21.22 -9.16 -9.57
N SER A 148 -21.98 -8.60 -10.51
CA SER A 148 -21.73 -8.81 -11.93
C SER A 148 -20.36 -8.27 -12.36
N LEU A 149 -19.98 -7.08 -11.87
CA LEU A 149 -18.68 -6.49 -12.16
C LEU A 149 -17.55 -7.28 -11.48
N ALA A 150 -17.72 -7.64 -10.21
CA ALA A 150 -16.74 -8.43 -9.48
C ALA A 150 -16.46 -9.77 -10.19
N LYS A 151 -17.53 -10.46 -10.61
CA LYS A 151 -17.39 -11.72 -11.35
C LYS A 151 -16.66 -11.54 -12.67
N GLN A 152 -17.01 -10.53 -13.47
CA GLN A 152 -16.35 -10.25 -14.75
C GLN A 152 -14.85 -9.91 -14.55
N LEU A 153 -14.51 -9.15 -13.52
CA LEU A 153 -13.14 -8.82 -13.19
C LEU A 153 -12.33 -10.07 -12.81
N VAL A 154 -12.87 -10.91 -11.92
CA VAL A 154 -12.20 -12.16 -11.51
C VAL A 154 -12.03 -13.10 -12.71
N ASP A 155 -13.08 -13.28 -13.51
CA ASP A 155 -13.01 -14.11 -14.73
C ASP A 155 -11.91 -13.62 -15.68
N LYS A 156 -11.81 -12.29 -15.85
CA LYS A 156 -10.80 -11.69 -16.74
C LYS A 156 -9.38 -11.82 -16.20
N TYR A 157 -9.19 -11.61 -14.89
CA TYR A 157 -7.89 -11.83 -14.25
C TYR A 157 -7.46 -13.28 -14.34
N ASP A 158 -8.36 -14.21 -14.08
CA ASP A 158 -8.09 -15.64 -14.15
C ASP A 158 -7.68 -16.06 -15.57
N GLU A 159 -8.37 -15.56 -16.60
CA GLU A 159 -7.99 -15.75 -18.00
C GLU A 159 -6.60 -15.24 -18.33
N VAL A 160 -6.28 -13.98 -17.91
CA VAL A 160 -5.01 -13.32 -18.23
C VAL A 160 -3.82 -14.00 -17.55
N TYR A 161 -3.99 -14.47 -16.33
CA TYR A 161 -2.92 -15.07 -15.52
C TYR A 161 -2.89 -16.60 -15.57
N GLY A 162 -3.66 -17.23 -16.46
CA GLY A 162 -3.52 -18.63 -16.77
C GLY A 162 -4.24 -19.60 -15.82
N GLY A 163 -5.36 -19.20 -15.22
CA GLY A 163 -6.19 -20.06 -14.38
C GLY A 163 -5.60 -20.25 -12.98
N ILE A 164 -5.61 -19.20 -12.18
CA ILE A 164 -5.14 -19.21 -10.79
C ILE A 164 -6.20 -19.83 -9.87
N PHE A 165 -7.48 -19.64 -10.20
CA PHE A 165 -8.60 -20.08 -9.41
C PHE A 165 -9.23 -21.37 -9.97
N HIS A 166 -9.71 -22.24 -9.08
CA HIS A 166 -10.36 -23.49 -9.41
C HIS A 166 -11.82 -23.50 -8.98
#